data_82415438a389fb1718a53c9fa2750fda
#
_entry.id   82415438a389fb1718a53c9fa2750fda
#
_cell.length_a   1.000
_cell.length_b   1.000
_cell.length_c   1.000
_cell.angle_alpha   90.00
_cell.angle_beta   90.00
_cell.angle_gamma   90.00
#
_symmetry.space_group_name_H-M   'P 1'
#
loop_
_entity.id
_entity.type
_entity.pdbx_description
1 polymer ?
#
loop_
_entity_poly.entity_id
_entity_poly.type
_entity_poly.pdbx_seq_one_letter_code
_entity_poly.pdbx_strand_id
1 'polypeptide(L)'
;TPFEKEFKVQLNLPAAYFSVFYVIYVVYMIVSGNFSDLPAIIVLGVVAVGYLFGYRPYKYVVKRRTLEIHRRIGKTKEINLMNCETITDPIAKMTKIITNAHSYEIYMDDGTRQTVAPKDQMGFVDAVVHSNKRIHCQVEEYNQTHRKWEKKRRKEEKKAKRTAAQ
;
A
#
# COMPACT_ATOMS: atom_id res chain seq x y z
N THR A 1 22.25 -7.64 11.90
CA THR A 1 21.78 -7.34 10.52
C THR A 1 20.79 -6.17 10.62
N PRO A 2 20.95 -5.10 9.82
CA PRO A 2 19.98 -4.00 9.84
C PRO A 2 18.61 -4.53 9.44
N PHE A 3 17.58 -4.14 10.20
CA PHE A 3 16.21 -4.47 9.87
C PHE A 3 15.83 -3.73 8.58
N GLU A 4 15.64 -4.46 7.50
CA GLU A 4 15.21 -3.95 6.21
C GLU A 4 14.27 -4.96 5.57
N LYS A 5 13.06 -4.52 5.23
CA LYS A 5 12.05 -5.33 4.54
C LYS A 5 11.54 -4.59 3.31
N GLU A 6 11.54 -5.27 2.18
CA GLU A 6 11.00 -4.74 0.92
C GLU A 6 9.60 -5.25 0.66
N PHE A 7 8.72 -4.36 0.19
CA PHE A 7 7.35 -4.67 -0.16
C PHE A 7 7.03 -4.16 -1.56
N LYS A 8 6.47 -5.03 -2.40
CA LYS A 8 5.94 -4.62 -3.71
C LYS A 8 4.66 -3.82 -3.53
N VAL A 9 4.42 -2.90 -4.46
CA VAL A 9 3.17 -2.14 -4.50
C VAL A 9 2.07 -2.98 -5.14
N GLN A 10 0.85 -2.86 -4.61
CA GLN A 10 -0.31 -3.54 -5.16
C GLN A 10 -0.70 -2.93 -6.52
N LEU A 11 -1.22 -3.76 -7.43
CA LEU A 11 -1.75 -3.28 -8.70
C LEU A 11 -2.94 -2.35 -8.46
N ASN A 12 -2.93 -1.20 -9.14
CA ASN A 12 -4.06 -0.29 -9.12
C ASN A 12 -5.08 -0.72 -10.16
N LEU A 13 -6.14 -1.39 -9.72
CA LEU A 13 -7.19 -1.89 -10.61
C LEU A 13 -7.87 -0.77 -11.45
N PRO A 14 -8.24 0.40 -10.89
CA PRO A 14 -8.77 1.49 -11.69
C PRO A 14 -7.86 1.92 -12.83
N ALA A 15 -6.55 2.00 -12.57
CA ALA A 15 -5.59 2.34 -13.62
C ALA A 15 -5.49 1.26 -14.70
N ALA A 16 -5.61 -0.02 -14.31
CA ALA A 16 -5.65 -1.11 -15.26
C ALA A 16 -6.93 -1.06 -16.12
N TYR A 17 -8.10 -0.87 -15.51
CA TYR A 17 -9.37 -0.69 -16.24
C TYR A 17 -9.31 0.52 -17.17
N PHE A 18 -8.84 1.66 -16.70
CA PHE A 18 -8.67 2.85 -17.53
C PHE A 18 -7.79 2.56 -18.76
N SER A 19 -6.70 1.84 -18.59
CA SER A 19 -5.81 1.46 -19.70
C SER A 19 -6.51 0.58 -20.71
N VAL A 20 -7.34 -0.37 -20.27
CA VAL A 20 -8.11 -1.23 -21.18
C VAL A 20 -9.14 -0.41 -21.95
N PHE A 21 -9.94 0.45 -21.28
CA PHE A 21 -10.90 1.31 -21.95
C PHE A 21 -10.23 2.29 -22.93
N TYR A 22 -9.09 2.83 -22.56
CA TYR A 22 -8.32 3.70 -23.43
C TYR A 22 -7.92 2.99 -24.73
N VAL A 23 -7.39 1.76 -24.63
CA VAL A 23 -7.01 0.96 -25.81
C VAL A 23 -8.24 0.67 -26.69
N ILE A 24 -9.37 0.26 -26.08
CA ILE A 24 -10.62 -0.01 -26.81
C ILE A 24 -11.08 1.25 -27.56
N TYR A 25 -11.02 2.40 -26.91
CA TYR A 25 -11.44 3.66 -27.53
C TYR A 25 -10.52 4.06 -28.70
N VAL A 26 -9.21 3.88 -28.56
CA VAL A 26 -8.25 4.13 -29.66
C VAL A 26 -8.54 3.21 -30.86
N VAL A 27 -8.78 1.92 -30.61
CA VAL A 27 -9.14 0.98 -31.67
C VAL A 27 -10.45 1.37 -32.35
N TYR A 28 -11.47 1.77 -31.59
CA TYR A 28 -12.72 2.25 -32.12
C TYR A 28 -12.54 3.48 -33.05
N MET A 29 -11.73 4.44 -32.62
CA MET A 29 -11.41 5.61 -33.46
C MET A 29 -10.76 5.23 -34.81
N ILE A 30 -9.78 4.31 -34.75
CA ILE A 30 -9.10 3.85 -35.98
C ILE A 30 -10.12 3.19 -36.93
N VAL A 31 -10.97 2.33 -36.40
CA VAL A 31 -11.96 1.60 -37.21
C VAL A 31 -13.06 2.53 -37.76
N SER A 32 -13.51 3.50 -36.97
CA SER A 32 -14.54 4.46 -37.39
C SER A 32 -14.04 5.56 -38.32
N GLY A 33 -12.73 5.73 -38.44
CA GLY A 33 -12.11 6.80 -39.23
C GLY A 33 -12.35 8.21 -38.68
N ASN A 34 -12.86 8.33 -37.44
CA ASN A 34 -13.11 9.61 -36.80
C ASN A 34 -11.91 10.03 -35.94
N PHE A 35 -11.13 10.97 -36.43
CA PHE A 35 -9.92 11.48 -35.77
C PHE A 35 -10.07 12.84 -35.13
N SER A 36 -11.30 13.35 -34.95
CA SER A 36 -11.54 14.68 -34.36
C SER A 36 -10.92 14.83 -32.96
N ASP A 37 -10.93 13.76 -32.17
CA ASP A 37 -10.50 13.75 -30.78
C ASP A 37 -9.03 13.31 -30.61
N LEU A 38 -8.33 13.05 -31.72
CA LEU A 38 -6.95 12.53 -31.71
C LEU A 38 -5.99 13.34 -30.82
N PRO A 39 -5.96 14.68 -30.88
CA PRO A 39 -5.07 15.46 -30.04
C PRO A 39 -5.30 15.24 -28.54
N ALA A 40 -6.58 15.22 -28.12
CA ALA A 40 -6.98 15.01 -26.73
C ALA A 40 -6.57 13.62 -26.24
N ILE A 41 -6.71 12.61 -27.09
CA ILE A 41 -6.35 11.23 -26.77
C ILE A 41 -4.85 11.06 -26.63
N ILE A 42 -4.06 11.67 -27.50
CA ILE A 42 -2.59 11.64 -27.37
C ILE A 42 -2.17 12.27 -26.04
N VAL A 43 -2.69 13.43 -25.68
CA VAL A 43 -2.39 14.09 -24.41
C VAL A 43 -2.77 13.21 -23.23
N LEU A 44 -3.98 12.65 -23.26
CA LEU A 44 -4.47 11.76 -22.19
C LEU A 44 -3.60 10.51 -22.05
N GLY A 45 -3.16 9.92 -23.17
CA GLY A 45 -2.25 8.78 -23.19
C GLY A 45 -0.89 9.09 -22.58
N VAL A 46 -0.31 10.21 -22.95
CA VAL A 46 0.99 10.66 -22.39
C VAL A 46 0.89 10.89 -20.89
N VAL A 47 -0.18 11.57 -20.43
CA VAL A 47 -0.41 11.80 -19.00
C VAL A 47 -0.61 10.47 -18.25
N ALA A 48 -1.42 9.56 -18.80
CA ALA A 48 -1.66 8.26 -18.19
C ALA A 48 -0.39 7.41 -18.10
N VAL A 49 0.41 7.34 -19.15
CA VAL A 49 1.69 6.63 -19.18
C VAL A 49 2.66 7.27 -18.19
N GLY A 50 2.79 8.59 -18.19
CA GLY A 50 3.64 9.31 -17.24
C GLY A 50 3.27 9.05 -15.80
N TYR A 51 1.97 9.00 -15.48
CA TYR A 51 1.50 8.67 -14.13
C TYR A 51 1.78 7.21 -13.76
N LEU A 52 1.42 6.26 -14.64
CA LEU A 52 1.53 4.83 -14.35
C LEU A 52 2.99 4.35 -14.25
N PHE A 53 3.85 4.83 -15.12
CA PHE A 53 5.24 4.38 -15.19
C PHE A 53 6.21 5.28 -14.43
N GLY A 54 5.90 6.56 -14.27
CA GLY A 54 6.82 7.51 -13.67
C GLY A 54 6.53 7.81 -12.21
N TYR A 55 5.35 8.32 -11.95
CA TYR A 55 5.02 8.91 -10.65
C TYR A 55 4.60 7.89 -9.59
N ARG A 56 4.07 6.75 -10.04
CA ARG A 56 3.58 5.71 -9.14
C ARG A 56 4.72 5.01 -8.41
N PRO A 57 4.60 4.79 -7.08
CA PRO A 57 5.53 3.94 -6.38
C PRO A 57 5.54 2.52 -6.96
N TYR A 58 6.71 1.89 -7.02
CA TYR A 58 6.84 0.49 -7.43
C TYR A 58 7.27 -0.43 -6.29
N LYS A 59 7.92 0.12 -5.26
CA LYS A 59 8.24 -0.62 -4.03
C LYS A 59 8.30 0.29 -2.80
N TYR A 60 8.09 -0.32 -1.65
CA TYR A 60 8.31 0.26 -0.33
C TYR A 60 9.44 -0.49 0.36
N VAL A 61 10.29 0.23 1.06
CA VAL A 61 11.35 -0.36 1.87
C VAL A 61 11.21 0.16 3.30
N VAL A 62 10.88 -0.74 4.23
CA VAL A 62 10.79 -0.42 5.65
C VAL A 62 12.14 -0.72 6.28
N LYS A 63 12.81 0.31 6.77
CA LYS A 63 14.03 0.25 7.56
C LYS A 63 13.70 0.52 9.02
N ARG A 64 14.69 0.34 9.89
CA ARG A 64 14.51 0.48 11.35
C ARG A 64 13.83 1.79 11.80
N ARG A 65 14.04 2.89 11.07
CA ARG A 65 13.49 4.22 11.43
C ARG A 65 12.85 4.95 10.26
N THR A 66 12.95 4.41 9.05
CA THR A 66 12.51 5.09 7.83
C THR A 66 11.70 4.16 6.95
N LEU A 67 10.70 4.73 6.30
CA LEU A 67 9.97 4.14 5.20
C LEU A 67 10.37 4.86 3.92
N GLU A 68 10.98 4.14 3.00
CA GLU A 68 11.34 4.64 1.69
C GLU A 68 10.28 4.25 0.67
N ILE A 69 9.80 5.25 -0.08
CA ILE A 69 8.84 5.08 -1.16
C ILE A 69 9.59 5.29 -2.47
N HIS A 70 9.89 4.19 -3.15
CA HIS A 70 10.64 4.23 -4.40
C HIS A 70 9.70 4.43 -5.59
N ARG A 71 10.03 5.41 -6.44
CA ARG A 71 9.38 5.70 -7.71
C ARG A 71 10.35 5.46 -8.85
N ARG A 72 9.85 5.16 -10.05
CA ARG A 72 10.71 4.99 -11.22
C ARG A 72 11.27 6.31 -11.72
N ILE A 73 10.45 7.35 -11.68
CA ILE A 73 10.84 8.70 -12.06
C ILE A 73 10.67 9.58 -10.83
N GLY A 74 11.69 10.38 -10.53
CA GLY A 74 11.71 11.28 -9.40
C GLY A 74 12.54 10.76 -8.23
N LYS A 75 12.57 11.54 -7.15
CA LYS A 75 13.33 11.20 -5.94
C LYS A 75 12.56 10.18 -5.09
N THR A 76 13.27 9.27 -4.47
CA THR A 76 12.75 8.42 -3.39
C THR A 76 12.26 9.31 -2.26
N LYS A 77 11.02 9.11 -1.82
CA LYS A 77 10.48 9.82 -0.67
C LYS A 77 10.80 9.02 0.58
N GLU A 78 11.49 9.65 1.51
CA GLU A 78 11.79 9.07 2.82
C GLU A 78 10.84 9.65 3.88
N ILE A 79 10.32 8.77 4.72
CA ILE A 79 9.42 9.09 5.81
C ILE A 79 10.06 8.56 7.09
N ASN A 80 10.24 9.42 8.08
CA ASN A 80 10.74 9.02 9.38
C ASN A 80 9.61 8.34 10.17
N LEU A 81 9.73 7.03 10.39
CA LEU A 81 8.75 6.25 11.14
C LEU A 81 8.68 6.62 12.62
N MET A 82 9.68 7.31 13.15
CA MET A 82 9.66 7.79 14.54
C MET A 82 8.66 8.92 14.75
N ASN A 83 8.34 9.65 13.68
CA ASN A 83 7.35 10.74 13.67
C ASN A 83 5.96 10.25 13.23
N CYS A 84 5.79 8.94 13.06
CA CYS A 84 4.49 8.36 12.73
C CYS A 84 3.69 8.12 14.01
N GLU A 85 2.48 8.65 14.05
CA GLU A 85 1.55 8.53 15.17
C GLU A 85 0.61 7.34 14.98
N THR A 86 0.00 7.24 13.81
CA THR A 86 -1.06 6.25 13.56
C THR A 86 -0.93 5.64 12.18
N ILE A 87 -1.17 4.33 12.09
CA ILE A 87 -1.46 3.64 10.83
C ILE A 87 -2.90 3.11 10.86
N THR A 88 -3.69 3.44 9.86
CA THR A 88 -5.11 3.12 9.82
C THR A 88 -5.57 2.67 8.43
N ASP A 89 -6.70 2.01 8.40
CA ASP A 89 -7.45 1.78 7.18
C ASP A 89 -7.95 3.11 6.61
N PRO A 90 -8.03 3.27 5.27
CA PRO A 90 -8.52 4.52 4.68
C PRO A 90 -9.95 4.81 5.11
N ILE A 91 -10.22 6.08 5.42
CA ILE A 91 -11.53 6.55 5.90
C ILE A 91 -12.64 6.28 4.87
N ALA A 92 -12.33 6.37 3.58
CA ALA A 92 -13.28 6.11 2.51
C ALA A 92 -13.45 4.61 2.27
N LYS A 93 -14.42 3.98 2.95
CA LYS A 93 -14.83 2.58 2.70
C LYS A 93 -15.23 2.33 1.23
N MET A 94 -15.75 3.32 0.52
CA MET A 94 -16.06 3.24 -0.90
C MET A 94 -14.83 2.97 -1.78
N THR A 95 -13.69 3.48 -1.41
CA THR A 95 -12.45 3.23 -2.15
C THR A 95 -12.05 1.76 -2.10
N LYS A 96 -12.31 1.08 -0.98
CA LYS A 96 -12.10 -0.39 -0.85
C LYS A 96 -12.97 -1.19 -1.82
N ILE A 97 -14.22 -0.78 -2.02
CA ILE A 97 -15.18 -1.50 -2.86
C ILE A 97 -14.86 -1.32 -4.34
N ILE A 98 -14.52 -0.09 -4.75
CA ILE A 98 -14.28 0.25 -6.17
C ILE A 98 -12.91 -0.23 -6.65
N THR A 99 -11.89 -0.21 -5.77
CA THR A 99 -10.52 -0.44 -6.21
C THR A 99 -9.97 -1.82 -5.86
N ASN A 100 -10.67 -2.58 -5.01
CA ASN A 100 -10.15 -3.83 -4.41
C ASN A 100 -8.70 -3.67 -3.87
N ALA A 101 -8.24 -2.42 -3.77
CA ALA A 101 -6.90 -2.06 -3.36
C ALA A 101 -6.97 -1.67 -1.89
N HIS A 102 -6.51 -2.57 -1.03
CA HIS A 102 -6.29 -2.22 0.36
C HIS A 102 -5.09 -1.27 0.43
N SER A 103 -5.37 -0.02 0.69
CA SER A 103 -4.39 0.99 1.02
C SER A 103 -4.44 1.27 2.52
N TYR A 104 -3.35 1.79 3.07
CA TYR A 104 -3.28 2.28 4.44
C TYR A 104 -2.93 3.75 4.43
N GLU A 105 -3.38 4.46 5.45
CA GLU A 105 -2.99 5.83 5.70
C GLU A 105 -2.09 5.88 6.93
N ILE A 106 -0.91 6.47 6.76
CA ILE A 106 0.05 6.73 7.83
C ILE A 106 -0.07 8.21 8.17
N TYR A 107 -0.44 8.51 9.40
CA TYR A 107 -0.52 9.86 9.94
C TYR A 107 0.74 10.17 10.73
N MET A 108 1.27 11.36 10.51
CA MET A 108 2.44 11.86 11.18
C MET A 108 2.06 12.88 12.25
N ASP A 109 2.96 13.10 13.20
CA ASP A 109 2.83 14.08 14.28
C ASP A 109 2.66 15.53 13.79
N ASP A 110 3.14 15.85 12.58
CA ASP A 110 2.97 17.14 11.91
C ASP A 110 1.60 17.31 11.22
N GLY A 111 0.70 16.33 11.35
CA GLY A 111 -0.61 16.30 10.68
C GLY A 111 -0.56 15.90 9.21
N THR A 112 0.61 15.62 8.65
CA THR A 112 0.71 15.11 7.29
C THR A 112 0.27 13.65 7.21
N ARG A 113 -0.29 13.27 6.06
CA ARG A 113 -0.71 11.90 5.79
C ARG A 113 -0.03 11.34 4.56
N GLN A 114 0.29 10.07 4.61
CA GLN A 114 0.84 9.34 3.47
C GLN A 114 0.05 8.06 3.22
N THR A 115 -0.50 7.95 2.03
CA THR A 115 -1.17 6.73 1.58
C THR A 115 -0.15 5.74 1.02
N VAL A 116 -0.25 4.48 1.42
CA VAL A 116 0.56 3.37 0.95
C VAL A 116 -0.33 2.19 0.59
N ALA A 117 0.03 1.45 -0.45
CA ALA A 117 -0.72 0.28 -0.91
C ALA A 117 0.23 -0.91 -1.16
N PRO A 118 0.73 -1.55 -0.10
CA PRO A 118 1.59 -2.71 -0.23
C PRO A 118 0.82 -3.93 -0.73
N LYS A 119 1.47 -4.81 -1.48
CA LYS A 119 0.89 -6.08 -1.92
C LYS A 119 0.74 -7.05 -0.74
N ASP A 120 1.79 -7.17 0.08
CA ASP A 120 1.75 -7.88 1.36
C ASP A 120 1.36 -6.91 2.47
N GLN A 121 0.08 -6.90 2.79
CA GLN A 121 -0.54 -5.95 3.70
C GLN A 121 -0.15 -6.18 5.14
N MET A 122 -0.31 -7.43 5.59
CA MET A 122 -0.07 -7.80 6.98
C MET A 122 1.41 -7.71 7.33
N GLY A 123 2.27 -8.20 6.42
CA GLY A 123 3.72 -8.10 6.60
C GLY A 123 4.21 -6.67 6.63
N PHE A 124 3.58 -5.77 5.85
CA PHE A 124 3.92 -4.35 5.86
C PHE A 124 3.53 -3.66 7.16
N VAL A 125 2.27 -3.85 7.62
CA VAL A 125 1.80 -3.27 8.88
C VAL A 125 2.64 -3.77 10.05
N ASP A 126 2.94 -5.08 10.08
CA ASP A 126 3.82 -5.68 11.10
C ASP A 126 5.22 -5.04 11.08
N ALA A 127 5.81 -4.85 9.90
CA ALA A 127 7.12 -4.22 9.77
C ALA A 127 7.13 -2.77 10.27
N VAL A 128 6.08 -1.98 9.95
CA VAL A 128 5.95 -0.59 10.38
C VAL A 128 5.76 -0.50 11.90
N VAL A 129 4.85 -1.31 12.46
CA VAL A 129 4.60 -1.36 13.92
C VAL A 129 5.83 -1.87 14.68
N HIS A 130 6.55 -2.83 14.11
CA HIS A 130 7.79 -3.34 14.72
C HIS A 130 8.92 -2.29 14.71
N SER A 131 8.98 -1.44 13.68
CA SER A 131 9.97 -0.36 13.56
C SER A 131 9.76 0.74 14.60
N ASN A 132 8.50 1.03 14.95
CA ASN A 132 8.17 1.99 16.00
C ASN A 132 6.97 1.49 16.83
N LYS A 133 7.26 0.99 18.02
CA LYS A 133 6.26 0.45 18.96
C LYS A 133 5.26 1.50 19.49
N ARG A 134 5.51 2.80 19.26
CA ARG A 134 4.62 3.87 19.67
C ARG A 134 3.51 4.14 18.66
N ILE A 135 3.60 3.57 17.45
CA ILE A 135 2.58 3.74 16.41
C ILE A 135 1.27 3.08 16.87
N HIS A 136 0.21 3.86 16.89
CA HIS A 136 -1.14 3.35 17.11
C HIS A 136 -1.63 2.64 15.84
N CYS A 137 -1.69 1.31 15.91
CA CYS A 137 -2.23 0.52 14.81
C CYS A 137 -3.76 0.41 14.92
N GLN A 138 -4.48 1.10 14.02
CA GLN A 138 -5.95 1.06 13.92
C GLN A 138 -6.44 0.17 12.76
N VAL A 139 -5.55 -0.64 12.19
CA VAL A 139 -5.91 -1.62 11.15
C VAL A 139 -6.63 -2.79 11.80
N GLU A 140 -7.94 -2.92 11.54
CA GLU A 140 -8.80 -3.88 12.21
C GLU A 140 -8.38 -5.33 11.95
N GLU A 141 -8.06 -5.66 10.71
CA GLU A 141 -7.65 -7.02 10.31
C GLU A 141 -6.34 -7.43 10.99
N TYR A 142 -5.36 -6.52 11.08
CA TYR A 142 -4.11 -6.76 11.80
C TYR A 142 -4.37 -7.02 13.28
N ASN A 143 -5.18 -6.18 13.92
CA ASN A 143 -5.49 -6.31 15.35
C ASN A 143 -6.22 -7.62 15.67
N GLN A 144 -7.16 -8.04 14.81
CA GLN A 144 -7.87 -9.31 14.98
C GLN A 144 -6.92 -10.51 14.83
N THR A 145 -6.05 -10.48 13.82
CA THR A 145 -5.07 -11.55 13.58
C THR A 145 -4.06 -11.63 14.71
N HIS A 146 -3.53 -10.51 15.17
CA HIS A 146 -2.60 -10.42 16.28
C HIS A 146 -3.20 -10.97 17.57
N ARG A 147 -4.46 -10.61 17.89
CA ARG A 147 -5.18 -11.16 19.06
C ARG A 147 -5.37 -12.68 18.98
N LYS A 148 -5.63 -13.24 17.79
CA LYS A 148 -5.74 -14.69 17.59
C LYS A 148 -4.39 -15.39 17.84
N TRP A 149 -3.30 -14.82 17.32
CA TRP A 149 -1.95 -15.34 17.51
C TRP A 149 -1.51 -15.30 18.98
N GLU A 150 -1.76 -14.21 19.68
CA GLU A 150 -1.46 -14.12 21.11
C GLU A 150 -2.25 -15.16 21.93
N LYS A 151 -3.55 -15.32 21.64
CA LYS A 151 -4.36 -16.34 22.31
C LYS A 151 -3.82 -17.75 22.06
N LYS A 152 -3.38 -18.05 20.83
CA LYS A 152 -2.77 -19.35 20.50
C LYS A 152 -1.47 -19.57 21.26
N ARG A 153 -0.57 -18.60 21.24
CA ARG A 153 0.70 -18.64 21.97
C ARG A 153 0.50 -18.86 23.47
N ARG A 154 -0.40 -18.12 24.10
CA ARG A 154 -0.73 -18.30 25.54
C ARG A 154 -1.27 -19.69 25.85
N LYS A 155 -2.06 -20.30 24.94
CA LYS A 155 -2.52 -21.67 25.08
C LYS A 155 -1.38 -22.69 25.00
N GLU A 156 -0.47 -22.50 24.07
CA GLU A 156 0.72 -23.36 23.90
C GLU A 156 1.66 -23.26 25.09
N GLU A 157 1.93 -22.07 25.60
CA GLU A 157 2.72 -21.84 26.81
C GLU A 157 2.10 -22.51 28.04
N LYS A 158 0.76 -22.42 28.20
CA LYS A 158 0.05 -23.12 29.30
C LYS A 158 0.15 -24.63 29.16
N LYS A 159 0.03 -25.19 27.95
CA LYS A 159 0.21 -26.63 27.72
C LYS A 159 1.64 -27.06 28.03
N ALA A 160 2.64 -26.36 27.56
CA ALA A 160 4.05 -26.65 27.82
C ALA A 160 4.36 -26.66 29.33
N LYS A 161 3.84 -25.65 30.07
CA LYS A 161 4.00 -25.62 31.54
C LYS A 161 3.34 -26.78 32.25
N ARG A 162 2.18 -27.25 31.78
CA ARG A 162 1.50 -28.42 32.35
C ARG A 162 2.26 -29.73 32.11
N THR A 163 2.84 -29.86 30.89
CA THR A 163 3.63 -31.06 30.54
C THR A 163 4.97 -31.08 31.28
N ALA A 164 5.55 -29.92 31.58
CA ALA A 164 6.81 -29.82 32.33
C ALA A 164 6.64 -30.03 33.87
N ALA A 165 5.39 -30.01 34.37
CA ALA A 165 5.05 -30.20 35.79
C ALA A 165 4.57 -31.62 36.11
N GLN A 166 4.50 -32.50 35.13
CA GLN A 166 4.26 -33.95 35.25
C GLN A 166 5.58 -34.74 35.13
#